data_4a2d7f823a5d28c307f6ee3ada677c24
#
_entry.id   4a2d7f823a5d28c307f6ee3ada677c24
#
_cell.length_a   1.000
_cell.length_b   1.000
_cell.length_c   1.000
_cell.angle_alpha   90.00
_cell.angle_beta   90.00
_cell.angle_gamma   90.00
#
_symmetry.space_group_name_H-M   'P 1'
#
loop_
_entity.id
_entity.type
_entity.pdbx_description
1 polymer ?
#
loop_
_entity_poly.entity_id
_entity_poly.type
_entity_poly.pdbx_seq_one_letter_code
_entity_poly.pdbx_strand_id
1 'polypeptide(L)'
;FINYTYRDDMISDGIENCLQYLDNFNPKKTNNPFAYFTQIIYYAFVRRIQKEKKQTTIKHRMIQNANYDDMTLQPGEDREFKNQFTEFLRKNIPAEEPVKKKTTKKKPVKSFYKRKK
;
A
#
# COMPACT_ATOMS: atom_id res chain seq x y z
N PHE A 1 -1.55 -0.22 -15.88
CA PHE A 1 -2.41 0.38 -14.79
C PHE A 1 -3.74 0.96 -15.30
N ILE A 2 -4.12 0.71 -16.56
CA ILE A 2 -5.29 1.35 -17.19
C ILE A 2 -6.60 1.03 -16.44
N ASN A 3 -6.75 -0.19 -15.94
CA ASN A 3 -7.95 -0.65 -15.24
C ASN A 3 -7.80 -0.67 -13.70
N TYR A 4 -6.84 0.07 -13.17
CA TYR A 4 -6.62 0.11 -11.73
C TYR A 4 -7.55 1.12 -11.07
N THR A 5 -8.25 0.71 -10.02
CA THR A 5 -9.28 1.51 -9.32
C THR A 5 -8.75 2.86 -8.82
N TYR A 6 -7.48 2.91 -8.39
CA TYR A 6 -6.83 4.12 -7.85
C TYR A 6 -5.95 4.81 -8.88
N ARG A 7 -6.28 4.71 -10.16
CA ARG A 7 -5.47 5.27 -11.26
C ARG A 7 -5.28 6.78 -11.13
N ASP A 8 -6.34 7.51 -10.85
CA ASP A 8 -6.31 8.98 -10.78
C ASP A 8 -5.49 9.45 -9.57
N ASP A 9 -5.63 8.76 -8.45
CA ASP A 9 -4.78 8.98 -7.28
C ASP A 9 -3.30 8.69 -7.58
N MET A 10 -3.01 7.65 -8.35
CA MET A 10 -1.64 7.32 -8.75
C MET A 10 -1.03 8.41 -9.63
N ILE A 11 -1.81 8.95 -10.57
CA ILE A 11 -1.38 10.05 -11.44
C ILE A 11 -1.08 11.30 -10.60
N SER A 12 -1.98 11.64 -9.68
CA SER A 12 -1.81 12.78 -8.78
C SER A 12 -0.56 12.64 -7.91
N ASP A 13 -0.35 11.46 -7.30
CA ASP A 13 0.86 11.16 -6.52
C ASP A 13 2.13 11.24 -7.40
N GLY A 14 2.04 10.83 -8.67
CA GLY A 14 3.14 10.94 -9.62
C GLY A 14 3.53 12.37 -9.91
N ILE A 15 2.55 13.22 -10.19
CA ILE A 15 2.76 14.66 -10.44
C ILE A 15 3.33 15.35 -9.21
N GLU A 16 2.73 15.12 -8.03
CA GLU A 16 3.20 15.70 -6.76
C GLU A 16 4.67 15.35 -6.52
N ASN A 17 5.04 14.08 -6.66
CA ASN A 17 6.43 13.66 -6.47
C ASN A 17 7.37 14.26 -7.53
N CYS A 18 6.95 14.41 -8.78
CA CYS A 18 7.77 15.07 -9.79
C CYS A 18 8.05 16.55 -9.45
N LEU A 19 7.04 17.28 -8.98
CA LEU A 19 7.20 18.67 -8.54
C LEU A 19 8.11 18.77 -7.33
N GLN A 20 7.93 17.89 -6.32
CA GLN A 20 8.74 17.88 -5.11
C GLN A 20 10.22 17.60 -5.37
N TYR A 21 10.53 16.78 -6.38
CA TYR A 21 11.91 16.39 -6.69
C TYR A 21 12.49 17.10 -7.91
N LEU A 22 11.81 18.15 -8.43
CA LEU A 22 12.23 18.90 -9.59
C LEU A 22 13.62 19.52 -9.38
N ASP A 23 13.84 20.16 -8.24
CA ASP A 23 15.10 20.87 -7.91
C ASP A 23 16.28 19.92 -7.69
N ASN A 24 16.00 18.64 -7.45
CA ASN A 24 17.03 17.63 -7.25
C ASN A 24 17.62 17.10 -8.57
N PHE A 25 17.05 17.47 -9.70
CA PHE A 25 17.59 17.10 -11.00
C PHE A 25 18.91 17.81 -11.28
N ASN A 26 19.97 17.05 -11.50
CA ASN A 26 21.29 17.59 -11.83
C ASN A 26 21.68 17.26 -13.27
N PRO A 27 21.65 18.25 -14.20
CA PRO A 27 21.97 18.03 -15.60
C PRO A 27 23.42 17.63 -15.85
N LYS A 28 24.34 17.91 -14.91
CA LYS A 28 25.74 17.48 -15.00
C LYS A 28 25.95 15.99 -14.75
N LYS A 29 25.02 15.34 -14.04
CA LYS A 29 25.07 13.89 -13.77
C LYS A 29 24.33 13.07 -14.80
N THR A 30 23.20 13.56 -15.32
CA THR A 30 22.33 12.86 -16.25
C THR A 30 21.79 13.82 -17.28
N ASN A 31 22.04 13.53 -18.57
CA ASN A 31 21.49 14.33 -19.67
C ASN A 31 20.06 13.93 -20.06
N ASN A 32 19.47 12.95 -19.37
CA ASN A 32 18.14 12.45 -19.69
C ASN A 32 17.13 12.76 -18.57
N PRO A 33 16.43 13.92 -18.62
CA PRO A 33 15.41 14.27 -17.65
C PRO A 33 14.21 13.30 -17.71
N PHE A 34 13.88 12.79 -18.88
CA PHE A 34 12.78 11.84 -19.03
C PHE A 34 12.99 10.58 -18.20
N ALA A 35 14.18 9.99 -18.24
CA ALA A 35 14.49 8.81 -17.43
C ALA A 35 14.40 9.11 -15.91
N TYR A 36 14.84 10.29 -15.50
CA TYR A 36 14.79 10.73 -14.11
C TYR A 36 13.34 10.82 -13.61
N PHE A 37 12.48 11.55 -14.32
CA PHE A 37 11.08 11.70 -13.93
C PHE A 37 10.28 10.41 -14.04
N THR A 38 10.53 9.59 -15.06
CA THR A 38 9.90 8.27 -15.20
C THR A 38 10.19 7.38 -13.99
N GLN A 39 11.42 7.42 -13.46
CA GLN A 39 11.76 6.67 -12.26
C GLN A 39 11.03 7.18 -11.01
N ILE A 40 10.88 8.50 -10.87
CA ILE A 40 10.12 9.10 -9.75
C ILE A 40 8.65 8.65 -9.82
N ILE A 41 8.02 8.75 -11.00
CA ILE A 41 6.62 8.33 -11.21
C ILE A 41 6.46 6.84 -10.91
N TYR A 42 7.37 6.00 -11.40
CA TYR A 42 7.33 4.57 -11.14
C TYR A 42 7.33 4.26 -9.64
N TYR A 43 8.21 4.87 -8.87
CA TYR A 43 8.25 4.67 -7.43
C TYR A 43 7.04 5.26 -6.70
N ALA A 44 6.45 6.35 -7.18
CA ALA A 44 5.20 6.88 -6.66
C ALA A 44 4.07 5.86 -6.83
N PHE A 45 3.95 5.25 -8.00
CA PHE A 45 2.96 4.21 -8.28
C PHE A 45 3.14 2.97 -7.42
N VAL A 46 4.37 2.49 -7.28
CA VAL A 46 4.67 1.34 -6.41
C VAL A 46 4.29 1.63 -4.95
N ARG A 47 4.59 2.82 -4.44
CA ARG A 47 4.21 3.23 -3.07
C ARG A 47 2.70 3.26 -2.90
N ARG A 48 1.94 3.81 -3.86
CA ARG A 48 0.47 3.83 -3.82
C ARG A 48 -0.09 2.42 -3.79
N ILE A 49 0.34 1.54 -4.68
CA ILE A 49 -0.10 0.14 -4.72
C ILE A 49 0.17 -0.57 -3.39
N GLN A 50 1.34 -0.36 -2.79
CA GLN A 50 1.68 -0.94 -1.49
C GLN A 50 0.78 -0.40 -0.37
N LYS A 51 0.48 0.90 -0.38
CA LYS A 51 -0.44 1.54 0.56
C LYS A 51 -1.84 0.94 0.45
N GLU A 52 -2.37 0.82 -0.77
CA GLU A 52 -3.71 0.27 -0.98
C GLU A 52 -3.80 -1.22 -0.61
N LYS A 53 -2.80 -2.02 -0.95
CA LYS A 53 -2.71 -3.42 -0.51
C LYS A 53 -2.71 -3.54 1.02
N LYS A 54 -1.95 -2.67 1.70
CA LYS A 54 -1.93 -2.64 3.16
C LYS A 54 -3.30 -2.29 3.74
N GLN A 55 -3.98 -1.29 3.18
CA GLN A 55 -5.32 -0.88 3.62
C GLN A 55 -6.34 -2.01 3.40
N THR A 56 -6.29 -2.68 2.26
CA THR A 56 -7.14 -3.84 1.98
C THR A 56 -6.92 -4.96 2.99
N THR A 57 -5.66 -5.27 3.30
CA THR A 57 -5.34 -6.28 4.33
C THR A 57 -5.87 -5.89 5.71
N ILE A 58 -5.75 -4.60 6.09
CA ILE A 58 -6.30 -4.12 7.37
C ILE A 58 -7.81 -4.27 7.40
N LYS A 59 -8.52 -3.86 6.32
CA LYS A 59 -9.97 -4.01 6.21
C LYS A 59 -10.41 -5.47 6.35
N HIS A 60 -9.72 -6.39 5.67
CA HIS A 60 -10.00 -7.82 5.78
C HIS A 60 -9.81 -8.34 7.20
N ARG A 61 -8.72 -7.95 7.89
CA ARG A 61 -8.50 -8.33 9.29
C ARG A 61 -9.57 -7.78 10.23
N MET A 62 -9.98 -6.54 10.01
CA MET A 62 -11.08 -5.95 10.80
C MET A 62 -12.37 -6.75 10.63
N ILE A 63 -12.69 -7.17 9.39
CA ILE A 63 -13.85 -8.01 9.10
C ILE A 63 -13.70 -9.39 9.75
N GLN A 64 -12.53 -10.03 9.68
CA GLN A 64 -12.28 -11.34 10.31
C GLN A 64 -12.36 -11.30 11.82
N ASN A 65 -11.88 -10.20 12.44
CA ASN A 65 -11.88 -10.03 13.89
C ASN A 65 -13.23 -9.50 14.43
N ALA A 66 -14.10 -8.99 13.56
CA ALA A 66 -15.45 -8.65 13.96
C ALA A 66 -16.21 -9.95 14.24
N ASN A 67 -16.54 -10.18 15.52
CA ASN A 67 -17.34 -11.32 15.96
C ASN A 67 -18.79 -11.12 15.49
N TYR A 68 -19.06 -11.44 14.22
CA TYR A 68 -20.41 -11.37 13.67
C TYR A 68 -21.39 -12.34 14.37
N ASP A 69 -20.86 -13.38 15.03
CA ASP A 69 -21.66 -14.31 15.81
C ASP A 69 -22.25 -13.65 17.07
N ASP A 70 -21.58 -12.62 17.60
CA ASP A 70 -22.00 -11.86 18.79
C ASP A 70 -22.87 -10.64 18.47
N MET A 71 -23.17 -10.39 17.20
CA MET A 71 -24.18 -9.39 16.83
C MET A 71 -25.56 -9.88 17.32
N THR A 72 -26.00 -9.30 18.44
CA THR A 72 -27.36 -9.51 18.94
C THR A 72 -28.35 -9.12 17.86
N LEU A 73 -29.11 -10.11 17.37
CA LEU A 73 -30.16 -9.87 16.41
C LEU A 73 -31.25 -8.99 17.08
N GLN A 74 -31.56 -7.87 16.44
CA GLN A 74 -32.73 -7.06 16.84
C GLN A 74 -34.01 -7.84 16.58
N PRO A 75 -35.10 -7.61 17.35
CA PRO A 75 -36.38 -8.22 17.06
C PRO A 75 -36.84 -7.86 15.65
N GLY A 76 -36.97 -8.87 14.77
CA GLY A 76 -37.36 -8.70 13.37
C GLY A 76 -36.21 -8.87 12.35
N GLU A 77 -34.97 -9.05 12.78
CA GLU A 77 -33.85 -9.34 11.88
C GLU A 77 -33.85 -10.81 11.43
N ASP A 78 -33.57 -11.02 10.14
CA ASP A 78 -33.52 -12.34 9.54
C ASP A 78 -32.19 -13.05 9.89
N ARG A 79 -32.32 -14.12 10.69
CA ARG A 79 -31.21 -14.97 11.09
C ARG A 79 -30.53 -15.65 9.89
N GLU A 80 -31.31 -15.97 8.88
CA GLU A 80 -30.83 -16.62 7.66
C GLU A 80 -29.96 -15.67 6.84
N PHE A 81 -30.38 -14.41 6.71
CA PHE A 81 -29.58 -13.35 6.07
C PHE A 81 -28.24 -13.16 6.79
N LYS A 82 -28.23 -13.10 8.12
CA LYS A 82 -26.98 -13.00 8.90
C LYS A 82 -26.01 -14.15 8.58
N ASN A 83 -26.51 -15.40 8.55
CA ASN A 83 -25.71 -16.56 8.25
C ASN A 83 -25.14 -16.52 6.82
N GLN A 84 -25.97 -16.19 5.83
CA GLN A 84 -25.56 -16.07 4.44
C GLN A 84 -24.51 -14.97 4.26
N PHE A 85 -24.70 -13.83 4.92
CA PHE A 85 -23.76 -12.72 4.88
C PHE A 85 -22.40 -13.07 5.52
N THR A 86 -22.43 -13.75 6.65
CA THR A 86 -21.20 -14.23 7.33
C THR A 86 -20.44 -15.23 6.43
N GLU A 87 -21.18 -16.15 5.81
CA GLU A 87 -20.57 -17.12 4.90
C GLU A 87 -20.00 -16.46 3.63
N PHE A 88 -20.71 -15.48 3.07
CA PHE A 88 -20.24 -14.67 1.95
C PHE A 88 -18.92 -13.95 2.32
N LEU A 89 -18.84 -13.32 3.49
CA LEU A 89 -17.62 -12.66 3.95
C LEU A 89 -16.47 -13.65 4.09
N ARG A 90 -16.69 -14.81 4.71
CA ARG A 90 -15.65 -15.85 4.86
C ARG A 90 -15.13 -16.37 3.51
N LYS A 91 -16.00 -16.53 2.51
CA LYS A 91 -15.60 -17.00 1.18
C LYS A 91 -14.82 -15.93 0.38
N ASN A 92 -15.17 -14.65 0.55
CA ASN A 92 -14.61 -13.56 -0.25
C ASN A 92 -13.43 -12.84 0.41
N ILE A 93 -13.12 -13.16 1.66
CA ILE A 93 -11.92 -12.65 2.31
C ILE A 93 -10.74 -13.54 1.87
N PRO A 94 -9.74 -13.00 1.17
CA PRO A 94 -8.58 -13.77 0.78
C PRO A 94 -7.89 -14.36 2.02
N ALA A 95 -7.54 -15.64 1.96
CA ALA A 95 -6.71 -16.26 2.96
C ALA A 95 -5.42 -15.42 3.12
N GLU A 96 -5.00 -15.16 4.38
CA GLU A 96 -3.80 -14.39 4.64
C GLU A 96 -2.61 -15.04 3.94
N GLU A 97 -2.04 -14.36 2.95
CA GLU A 97 -0.67 -14.70 2.56
C GLU A 97 0.22 -14.47 3.80
N PRO A 98 0.99 -15.47 4.23
CA PRO A 98 1.86 -15.30 5.40
C PRO A 98 2.77 -14.11 5.12
N VAL A 99 2.65 -13.07 5.93
CA VAL A 99 3.53 -11.90 5.86
C VAL A 99 4.95 -12.41 6.03
N LYS A 100 5.67 -12.58 4.92
CA LYS A 100 7.09 -12.89 4.95
C LYS A 100 7.74 -11.77 5.73
N LYS A 101 8.08 -12.01 7.01
CA LYS A 101 8.85 -11.09 7.83
C LYS A 101 10.14 -10.83 7.04
N LYS A 102 10.23 -9.67 6.40
CA LYS A 102 11.49 -9.22 5.82
C LYS A 102 12.44 -9.11 7.00
N THR A 103 13.33 -10.08 7.15
CA THR A 103 14.49 -9.95 8.03
C THR A 103 15.30 -8.80 7.45
N THR A 104 15.11 -7.61 7.98
CA THR A 104 15.95 -6.46 7.71
C THR A 104 17.32 -6.78 8.29
N LYS A 105 18.18 -7.41 7.50
CA LYS A 105 19.61 -7.38 7.78
C LYS A 105 20.00 -5.90 7.72
N LYS A 106 20.08 -5.24 8.89
CA LYS A 106 20.62 -3.90 9.01
C LYS A 106 22.03 -3.95 8.46
N LYS A 107 22.24 -3.44 7.25
CA LYS A 107 23.59 -3.18 6.75
C LYS A 107 24.22 -2.19 7.75
N PRO A 108 25.44 -2.45 8.25
CA PRO A 108 26.09 -1.50 9.15
C PRO A 108 26.25 -0.16 8.40
N VAL A 109 25.72 0.91 9.01
CA VAL A 109 25.90 2.26 8.51
C VAL A 109 27.39 2.56 8.61
N LYS A 110 28.09 2.58 7.47
CA LYS A 110 29.49 3.02 7.43
C LYS A 110 29.50 4.51 7.83
N SER A 111 30.04 4.80 9.00
CA SER A 111 30.25 6.16 9.50
C SER A 111 31.16 6.91 8.51
N PHE A 112 30.59 7.92 7.86
CA PHE A 112 31.31 8.79 6.91
C PHE A 112 32.10 9.93 7.58
N TYR A 113 32.17 9.94 8.90
CA TYR A 113 32.94 10.94 9.62
C TYR A 113 34.37 10.46 9.85
N LYS A 114 35.27 10.64 8.85
CA LYS A 114 36.71 10.75 9.13
C LYS A 114 36.96 12.16 9.64
N ARG A 115 37.21 12.28 10.95
CA ARG A 115 37.81 13.48 11.54
C ARG A 115 39.18 13.70 10.88
N LYS A 116 39.34 14.81 10.18
CA LYS A 116 40.70 15.32 9.82
C LYS A 116 41.33 15.81 11.11
N LYS A 117 42.50 15.27 11.44
CA LYS A 117 43.48 15.90 12.36
C LYS A 117 44.24 16.95 11.59
#